data_03311e51ba474495552587a0b4e13185
#
_entry.id   03311e51ba474495552587a0b4e13185
#
_cell.length_a   1.000
_cell.length_b   1.000
_cell.length_c   1.000
_cell.angle_alpha   90.00
_cell.angle_beta   90.00
_cell.angle_gamma   90.00
#
_symmetry.space_group_name_H-M   'P 1'
#
loop_
_entity.id
_entity.type
_entity.pdbx_description
1 polymer ?
#
loop_
_entity_poly.entity_id
_entity_poly.type
_entity_poly.pdbx_seq_one_letter_code
_entity_poly.pdbx_strand_id
1 'polypeptide(L)'
;MDNYLNELNILDKDKKIKILDGIKRVKLDIGLSHNAPHSQQWLKNENDLMVFGFEPHPKNIYSLNTGGIYKSFGWVEQLDTKFINEHRFKLIPCALGKEDKNTTLYMTKEDSGCSSIYEPVHFEIEDKINVNMFTLKSFFDIFPWDKIQFIDYIKIDAQGNDLNIIKGAGNYLSEKVVFITAEPEENHYKNVTNSENEMDEYMKNIGFIKINKNIFPNCYSIDPTYINVNFLQYPFIYNIKYFQMT
;
A
#
# COMPACT_ATOMS: atom_id res chain seq x y z
N MET A 1 -11.71 5.48 11.56
CA MET A 1 -10.73 6.12 10.65
C MET A 1 -10.89 7.63 10.58
N ASP A 2 -12.09 8.18 10.45
CA ASP A 2 -12.33 9.63 10.24
C ASP A 2 -11.64 10.55 11.26
N ASN A 3 -11.80 10.30 12.57
CA ASN A 3 -11.16 11.09 13.60
C ASN A 3 -9.63 11.05 13.48
N TYR A 4 -9.08 9.88 13.19
CA TYR A 4 -7.65 9.68 13.00
C TYR A 4 -7.09 10.46 11.80
N LEU A 5 -7.75 10.40 10.65
CA LEU A 5 -7.34 11.16 9.47
C LEU A 5 -7.54 12.68 9.64
N ASN A 6 -8.53 13.09 10.44
CA ASN A 6 -8.73 14.50 10.78
C ASN A 6 -7.56 15.07 11.60
N GLU A 7 -7.05 14.31 12.58
CA GLU A 7 -5.85 14.68 13.36
C GLU A 7 -4.61 14.83 12.48
N LEU A 8 -4.51 14.04 11.40
CA LEU A 8 -3.44 14.13 10.40
C LEU A 8 -3.66 15.25 9.37
N ASN A 9 -4.74 16.04 9.47
CA ASN A 9 -5.12 17.07 8.51
C ASN A 9 -5.25 16.57 7.06
N ILE A 10 -5.69 15.32 6.90
CA ILE A 10 -5.91 14.68 5.60
C ILE A 10 -7.34 14.89 5.08
N LEU A 11 -8.29 15.24 5.95
CA LEU A 11 -9.67 15.51 5.57
C LEU A 11 -9.91 16.97 5.21
N ASP A 12 -10.86 17.19 4.30
CA ASP A 12 -11.39 18.52 3.98
C ASP A 12 -12.54 18.93 4.95
N LYS A 13 -13.13 20.08 4.71
CA LYS A 13 -14.26 20.62 5.53
C LYS A 13 -15.50 19.73 5.52
N ASP A 14 -15.67 18.91 4.48
CA ASP A 14 -16.82 18.02 4.31
C ASP A 14 -16.51 16.59 4.83
N LYS A 15 -15.41 16.45 5.59
CA LYS A 15 -14.88 15.17 6.15
C LYS A 15 -14.58 14.12 5.07
N LYS A 16 -14.23 14.56 3.88
CA LYS A 16 -13.72 13.71 2.80
C LYS A 16 -12.20 13.85 2.70
N ILE A 17 -11.55 12.81 2.19
CA ILE A 17 -10.12 12.84 1.91
C ILE A 17 -9.81 14.00 0.96
N LYS A 18 -8.84 14.82 1.35
CA LYS A 18 -8.43 16.00 0.60
C LYS A 18 -7.63 15.60 -0.64
N ILE A 19 -8.17 15.90 -1.81
CA ILE A 19 -7.46 15.81 -3.08
C ILE A 19 -7.03 17.21 -3.50
N LEU A 20 -5.78 17.37 -3.89
CA LEU A 20 -5.23 18.64 -4.33
C LEU A 20 -5.74 19.02 -5.72
N ASP A 21 -5.78 20.33 -6.00
CA ASP A 21 -6.15 20.82 -7.33
C ASP A 21 -5.16 20.34 -8.39
N GLY A 22 -5.69 19.96 -9.56
CA GLY A 22 -4.89 19.44 -10.67
C GLY A 22 -4.60 17.93 -10.60
N ILE A 23 -4.88 17.26 -9.48
CA ILE A 23 -4.77 15.81 -9.36
C ILE A 23 -5.92 15.14 -10.11
N LYS A 24 -5.57 14.15 -10.93
CA LYS A 24 -6.52 13.33 -11.71
C LYS A 24 -6.45 11.85 -11.35
N ARG A 25 -5.38 11.44 -10.67
CA ARG A 25 -5.02 10.04 -10.45
C ARG A 25 -4.60 9.81 -9.00
N VAL A 26 -4.94 8.65 -8.47
CA VAL A 26 -4.56 8.25 -7.11
C VAL A 26 -4.01 6.83 -7.12
N LYS A 27 -2.92 6.63 -6.38
CA LYS A 27 -2.36 5.32 -6.04
C LYS A 27 -2.24 5.16 -4.54
N LEU A 28 -2.34 3.92 -4.08
CA LEU A 28 -2.09 3.57 -2.69
C LEU A 28 -0.81 2.72 -2.60
N ASP A 29 0.04 3.03 -1.63
CA ASP A 29 1.28 2.31 -1.32
C ASP A 29 1.19 1.81 0.11
N ILE A 30 1.04 0.50 0.29
CA ILE A 30 0.77 -0.12 1.58
C ILE A 30 1.98 -0.96 1.96
N GLY A 31 2.57 -0.65 3.14
CA GLY A 31 3.89 -1.13 3.51
C GLY A 31 4.98 -0.34 2.78
N LEU A 32 5.29 0.84 3.33
CA LEU A 32 6.22 1.78 2.70
C LEU A 32 7.68 1.46 2.97
N SER A 33 7.94 0.70 4.04
CA SER A 33 9.27 0.58 4.60
C SER A 33 9.86 1.97 4.95
N HIS A 34 11.18 2.09 5.02
CA HIS A 34 11.87 3.31 5.46
C HIS A 34 11.99 4.40 4.38
N ASN A 35 11.80 4.08 3.11
CA ASN A 35 12.09 5.00 1.99
C ASN A 35 10.97 5.10 0.93
N ALA A 36 9.91 4.30 1.00
CA ALA A 36 8.77 4.30 0.06
C ALA A 36 9.19 4.35 -1.43
N PRO A 37 9.98 3.39 -1.94
CA PRO A 37 10.60 3.48 -3.25
C PRO A 37 9.59 3.56 -4.40
N HIS A 38 8.45 2.89 -4.27
CA HIS A 38 7.37 2.93 -5.25
C HIS A 38 6.75 4.33 -5.34
N SER A 39 6.38 4.88 -4.18
CA SER A 39 5.79 6.21 -4.08
C SER A 39 6.73 7.28 -4.66
N GLN A 40 8.02 7.20 -4.36
CA GLN A 40 9.02 8.11 -4.91
C GLN A 40 9.08 8.04 -6.45
N GLN A 41 9.15 6.83 -6.99
CA GLN A 41 9.22 6.63 -8.43
C GLN A 41 7.96 7.11 -9.15
N TRP A 42 6.77 6.83 -8.59
CA TRP A 42 5.51 7.26 -9.18
C TRP A 42 5.40 8.79 -9.21
N LEU A 43 5.66 9.45 -8.09
CA LEU A 43 5.56 10.92 -7.98
C LEU A 43 6.59 11.66 -8.85
N LYS A 44 7.75 11.06 -9.08
CA LYS A 44 8.76 11.59 -10.00
C LYS A 44 8.30 11.54 -11.45
N ASN A 45 7.54 10.51 -11.82
CA ASN A 45 7.17 10.25 -13.20
C ASN A 45 5.77 10.74 -13.60
N GLU A 46 4.90 11.05 -12.63
CA GLU A 46 3.47 11.33 -12.83
C GLU A 46 3.08 12.62 -12.09
N ASN A 47 2.91 13.71 -12.82
CA ASN A 47 2.69 15.04 -12.23
C ASN A 47 1.26 15.27 -11.71
N ASP A 48 0.27 14.56 -12.25
CA ASP A 48 -1.15 14.63 -11.89
C ASP A 48 -1.59 13.53 -10.92
N LEU A 49 -0.61 12.84 -10.31
CA LEU A 49 -0.80 11.75 -9.35
C LEU A 49 -0.70 12.26 -7.91
N MET A 50 -1.56 11.74 -7.06
CA MET A 50 -1.44 11.79 -5.59
C MET A 50 -1.31 10.39 -5.04
N VAL A 51 -0.46 10.22 -4.02
CA VAL A 51 -0.21 8.93 -3.37
C VAL A 51 -0.57 9.00 -1.90
N PHE A 52 -1.32 8.01 -1.43
CA PHE A 52 -1.53 7.75 -0.01
C PHE A 52 -0.72 6.52 0.39
N GLY A 53 0.21 6.71 1.31
CA GLY A 53 1.08 5.67 1.81
C GLY A 53 0.74 5.28 3.25
N PHE A 54 0.71 3.99 3.53
CA PHE A 54 0.37 3.43 4.85
C PHE A 54 1.57 2.71 5.43
N GLU A 55 1.98 3.11 6.64
CA GLU A 55 3.13 2.53 7.33
C GLU A 55 2.92 2.57 8.86
N PRO A 56 2.88 1.41 9.54
CA PRO A 56 2.68 1.39 10.99
C PRO A 56 3.96 1.53 11.82
N HIS A 57 5.15 1.25 11.23
CA HIS A 57 6.40 1.15 11.98
C HIS A 57 6.98 2.52 12.31
N PRO A 58 7.18 2.89 13.61
CA PRO A 58 7.57 4.26 13.99
C PRO A 58 8.95 4.68 13.48
N LYS A 59 9.92 3.76 13.36
CA LYS A 59 11.23 4.09 12.78
C LYS A 59 11.13 4.39 11.28
N ASN A 60 10.30 3.65 10.54
CA ASN A 60 10.04 3.91 9.13
C ASN A 60 9.33 5.25 8.94
N ILE A 61 8.29 5.52 9.74
CA ILE A 61 7.59 6.81 9.76
C ILE A 61 8.56 7.96 10.05
N TYR A 62 9.45 7.78 11.03
CA TYR A 62 10.47 8.77 11.35
C TYR A 62 11.40 9.01 10.14
N SER A 63 11.92 7.96 9.52
CA SER A 63 12.78 8.05 8.33
C SER A 63 12.07 8.74 7.16
N LEU A 64 10.81 8.37 6.91
CA LEU A 64 9.97 9.00 5.87
C LEU A 64 9.72 10.50 6.11
N ASN A 65 9.71 10.95 7.37
CA ASN A 65 9.49 12.36 7.72
C ASN A 65 10.77 13.21 7.83
N THR A 66 11.91 12.59 8.09
CA THR A 66 13.14 13.33 8.38
C THR A 66 14.29 13.07 7.40
N GLY A 67 14.21 11.99 6.62
CA GLY A 67 15.33 11.48 5.84
C GLY A 67 16.44 10.94 6.73
N GLY A 68 17.67 10.96 6.24
CA GLY A 68 18.85 10.54 7.00
C GLY A 68 19.51 9.28 6.44
N ILE A 69 20.15 8.51 7.32
CA ILE A 69 20.84 7.29 6.94
C ILE A 69 20.09 6.09 7.52
N TYR A 70 19.67 5.19 6.67
CA TYR A 70 19.10 3.90 7.04
C TYR A 70 20.16 2.79 6.98
N LYS A 71 20.08 1.85 7.92
CA LYS A 71 20.97 0.68 7.98
C LYS A 71 20.17 -0.59 8.15
N SER A 72 20.42 -1.57 7.30
CA SER A 72 19.77 -2.87 7.33
C SER A 72 20.71 -3.94 6.82
N PHE A 73 20.77 -5.12 7.46
CA PHE A 73 21.58 -6.27 7.06
C PHE A 73 23.02 -5.95 6.60
N GLY A 74 23.62 -4.90 7.17
CA GLY A 74 24.99 -4.50 6.85
C GLY A 74 25.15 -3.56 5.66
N TRP A 75 24.08 -3.17 5.00
CA TRP A 75 24.11 -2.10 3.99
C TRP A 75 23.54 -0.78 4.52
N VAL A 76 23.89 0.31 3.86
CA VAL A 76 23.57 1.66 4.28
C VAL A 76 22.97 2.42 3.09
N GLU A 77 21.85 3.09 3.32
CA GLU A 77 21.18 3.92 2.34
C GLU A 77 21.06 5.36 2.83
N GLN A 78 21.36 6.31 1.95
CA GLN A 78 21.10 7.73 2.17
C GLN A 78 19.71 8.06 1.63
N LEU A 79 18.80 8.47 2.51
CA LEU A 79 17.42 8.79 2.15
C LEU A 79 17.32 10.18 1.52
N ASP A 80 16.60 10.30 0.40
CA ASP A 80 16.36 11.58 -0.25
C ASP A 80 15.30 12.38 0.52
N THR A 81 15.70 13.53 1.06
CA THR A 81 14.81 14.43 1.81
C THR A 81 13.79 15.18 0.95
N LYS A 82 14.00 15.21 -0.38
CA LYS A 82 13.05 15.89 -1.29
C LYS A 82 11.68 15.24 -1.32
N PHE A 83 11.65 13.93 -1.16
CA PHE A 83 10.40 13.18 -1.14
C PHE A 83 9.49 13.57 0.04
N ILE A 84 10.05 13.83 1.21
CA ILE A 84 9.33 14.16 2.45
C ILE A 84 8.48 15.43 2.30
N ASN A 85 8.96 16.37 1.49
CA ASN A 85 8.29 17.64 1.23
C ASN A 85 7.34 17.59 0.02
N GLU A 86 7.13 16.41 -0.58
CA GLU A 86 6.23 16.24 -1.71
C GLU A 86 4.76 16.29 -1.23
N HIS A 87 4.09 17.41 -1.51
CA HIS A 87 2.73 17.69 -1.04
C HIS A 87 1.68 16.74 -1.62
N ARG A 88 1.99 16.06 -2.76
CA ARG A 88 1.14 15.02 -3.37
C ARG A 88 1.29 13.64 -2.70
N PHE A 89 2.18 13.50 -1.73
CA PHE A 89 2.29 12.32 -0.88
C PHE A 89 1.64 12.55 0.48
N LYS A 90 0.85 11.59 0.94
CA LYS A 90 0.25 11.60 2.28
C LYS A 90 0.59 10.33 3.02
N LEU A 91 1.43 10.45 4.04
CA LEU A 91 1.74 9.38 4.96
C LEU A 91 0.61 9.20 5.98
N ILE A 92 0.12 7.98 6.12
CA ILE A 92 -0.88 7.56 7.09
C ILE A 92 -0.23 6.53 8.03
N PRO A 93 0.09 6.90 9.28
CA PRO A 93 0.83 6.06 10.23
C PRO A 93 -0.05 4.99 10.86
N CYS A 94 -0.50 4.00 10.09
CA CYS A 94 -1.31 2.89 10.59
C CYS A 94 -1.06 1.61 9.81
N ALA A 95 -1.42 0.48 10.39
CA ALA A 95 -1.57 -0.79 9.69
C ALA A 95 -2.90 -0.83 8.94
N LEU A 96 -2.98 -1.65 7.90
CA LEU A 96 -4.23 -2.03 7.26
C LEU A 96 -4.51 -3.52 7.46
N GLY A 97 -5.80 -3.90 7.44
CA GLY A 97 -6.24 -5.28 7.61
C GLY A 97 -7.71 -5.47 7.27
N LYS A 98 -8.31 -6.59 7.71
CA LYS A 98 -9.71 -6.90 7.39
C LYS A 98 -10.74 -6.30 8.35
N GLU A 99 -10.30 -5.68 9.44
CA GLU A 99 -11.19 -5.07 10.45
C GLU A 99 -10.51 -3.87 11.12
N ASP A 100 -11.30 -2.89 11.55
CA ASP A 100 -10.81 -1.72 12.28
C ASP A 100 -10.62 -2.10 13.75
N LYS A 101 -9.36 -2.07 14.24
CA LYS A 101 -9.01 -2.36 15.64
C LYS A 101 -7.60 -1.89 15.98
N ASN A 102 -7.23 -1.94 17.25
CA ASN A 102 -5.83 -1.90 17.63
C ASN A 102 -5.22 -3.30 17.50
N THR A 103 -3.98 -3.37 17.06
CA THR A 103 -3.24 -4.63 16.91
C THR A 103 -1.80 -4.48 17.36
N THR A 104 -1.14 -5.60 17.61
CA THR A 104 0.29 -5.61 17.92
C THR A 104 1.11 -5.60 16.64
N LEU A 105 2.09 -4.69 16.52
CA LEU A 105 3.15 -4.76 15.53
C LEU A 105 4.39 -5.39 16.18
N TYR A 106 4.90 -6.46 15.60
CA TYR A 106 6.17 -7.08 15.96
C TYR A 106 7.28 -6.40 15.16
N MET A 107 8.09 -5.60 15.85
CA MET A 107 9.18 -4.87 15.24
C MET A 107 10.41 -5.76 15.15
N THR A 108 10.96 -5.91 13.94
CA THR A 108 12.15 -6.72 13.70
C THR A 108 13.41 -5.89 13.82
N LYS A 109 14.47 -6.53 14.36
CA LYS A 109 15.74 -5.87 14.70
C LYS A 109 16.63 -5.62 13.49
N GLU A 110 16.72 -6.63 12.62
CA GLU A 110 17.64 -6.61 11.49
C GLU A 110 17.19 -5.66 10.40
N ASP A 111 15.88 -5.68 10.10
CA ASP A 111 15.26 -4.86 9.09
C ASP A 111 13.84 -4.46 9.51
N SER A 112 13.59 -3.17 9.68
CA SER A 112 12.25 -2.66 10.01
C SER A 112 11.21 -2.94 8.92
N GLY A 113 11.64 -3.19 7.67
CA GLY A 113 10.78 -3.59 6.56
C GLY A 113 10.18 -4.99 6.74
N CYS A 114 10.81 -5.87 7.52
CA CYS A 114 10.30 -7.21 7.86
C CYS A 114 9.35 -7.22 9.07
N SER A 115 8.96 -6.05 9.60
CA SER A 115 8.05 -5.95 10.74
C SER A 115 6.62 -6.24 10.30
N SER A 116 5.86 -6.97 11.13
CA SER A 116 4.54 -7.48 10.79
C SER A 116 3.58 -7.41 11.98
N ILE A 117 2.27 -7.46 11.71
CA ILE A 117 1.25 -7.73 12.73
C ILE A 117 1.20 -9.22 13.12
N TYR A 118 1.94 -10.04 12.42
CA TYR A 118 2.15 -11.45 12.75
C TYR A 118 3.51 -11.67 13.38
N GLU A 119 3.59 -12.61 14.31
CA GLU A 119 4.86 -12.95 14.96
C GLU A 119 5.82 -13.58 13.95
N PRO A 120 7.03 -13.01 13.74
CA PRO A 120 8.00 -13.55 12.80
C PRO A 120 8.54 -14.91 13.27
N VAL A 121 8.92 -15.76 12.30
CA VAL A 121 9.54 -17.09 12.54
C VAL A 121 11.06 -16.99 12.51
N HIS A 122 11.61 -16.17 11.61
CA HIS A 122 13.05 -16.16 11.32
C HIS A 122 13.75 -14.84 11.68
N PHE A 123 12.98 -13.79 12.04
CA PHE A 123 13.54 -12.50 12.42
C PHE A 123 13.55 -12.32 13.94
N GLU A 124 14.59 -11.71 14.48
CA GLU A 124 14.65 -11.35 15.89
C GLU A 124 13.69 -10.19 16.17
N ILE A 125 12.85 -10.33 17.20
CA ILE A 125 11.93 -9.28 17.60
C ILE A 125 12.69 -8.27 18.47
N GLU A 126 12.73 -7.01 18.03
CA GLU A 126 13.30 -5.91 18.81
C GLU A 126 12.30 -5.42 19.87
N ASP A 127 11.03 -5.24 19.45
CA ASP A 127 9.97 -4.71 20.32
C ASP A 127 8.58 -5.12 19.82
N LYS A 128 7.58 -4.92 20.66
CA LYS A 128 6.15 -5.13 20.36
C LYS A 128 5.37 -3.89 20.77
N ILE A 129 4.71 -3.26 19.82
CA ILE A 129 3.95 -2.03 20.07
C ILE A 129 2.50 -2.18 19.62
N ASN A 130 1.60 -1.40 20.24
CA ASN A 130 0.23 -1.28 19.75
C ASN A 130 0.15 -0.23 18.65
N VAL A 131 -0.51 -0.59 17.54
CA VAL A 131 -0.76 0.31 16.42
C VAL A 131 -2.24 0.28 16.04
N ASN A 132 -2.74 1.39 15.50
CA ASN A 132 -4.05 1.41 14.87
C ASN A 132 -4.02 0.58 13.59
N MET A 133 -5.02 -0.27 13.41
CA MET A 133 -5.27 -0.98 12.17
C MET A 133 -6.67 -0.61 11.65
N PHE A 134 -6.73 -0.24 10.36
CA PHE A 134 -7.98 0.10 9.69
C PHE A 134 -8.19 -0.80 8.47
N THR A 135 -9.40 -0.77 7.92
CA THR A 135 -9.70 -1.42 6.66
C THR A 135 -9.55 -0.44 5.48
N LEU A 136 -9.25 -0.96 4.30
CA LEU A 136 -9.36 -0.16 3.07
C LEU A 136 -10.80 0.34 2.86
N LYS A 137 -11.79 -0.44 3.31
CA LYS A 137 -13.19 0.00 3.26
C LYS A 137 -13.41 1.29 4.03
N SER A 138 -12.90 1.39 5.28
CA SER A 138 -13.02 2.62 6.08
C SER A 138 -12.36 3.83 5.41
N PHE A 139 -11.26 3.64 4.68
CA PHE A 139 -10.64 4.69 3.88
C PHE A 139 -11.51 5.07 2.66
N PHE A 140 -12.06 4.09 1.96
CA PHE A 140 -12.88 4.32 0.77
C PHE A 140 -14.26 4.90 1.07
N ASP A 141 -14.84 4.65 2.24
CA ASP A 141 -16.12 5.22 2.67
C ASP A 141 -16.08 6.78 2.73
N ILE A 142 -14.90 7.35 2.99
CA ILE A 142 -14.70 8.80 3.04
C ILE A 142 -13.89 9.35 1.84
N PHE A 143 -13.61 8.50 0.85
CA PHE A 143 -12.90 8.91 -0.35
C PHE A 143 -13.82 9.76 -1.27
N PRO A 144 -13.32 10.85 -1.88
CA PRO A 144 -14.13 11.74 -2.71
C PRO A 144 -14.31 11.19 -4.14
N TRP A 145 -15.15 10.17 -4.28
CA TRP A 145 -15.41 9.48 -5.56
C TRP A 145 -16.02 10.38 -6.66
N ASP A 146 -16.52 11.53 -6.29
CA ASP A 146 -16.95 12.58 -7.22
C ASP A 146 -15.77 13.30 -7.91
N LYS A 147 -14.60 13.37 -7.26
CA LYS A 147 -13.39 13.98 -7.80
C LYS A 147 -12.48 12.96 -8.50
N ILE A 148 -12.33 11.78 -7.91
CA ILE A 148 -11.51 10.69 -8.43
C ILE A 148 -12.39 9.45 -8.59
N GLN A 149 -12.63 9.04 -9.82
CA GLN A 149 -13.61 7.99 -10.12
C GLN A 149 -13.14 6.59 -9.74
N PHE A 150 -11.82 6.35 -9.75
CA PHE A 150 -11.19 5.06 -9.43
C PHE A 150 -9.75 5.25 -8.90
N ILE A 151 -9.24 4.25 -8.23
CA ILE A 151 -7.84 4.13 -7.83
C ILE A 151 -7.09 3.41 -8.94
N ASP A 152 -6.06 4.04 -9.47
CA ASP A 152 -5.27 3.47 -10.57
C ASP A 152 -4.57 2.18 -10.15
N TYR A 153 -3.96 2.20 -8.96
CA TYR A 153 -3.10 1.12 -8.52
C TYR A 153 -2.98 1.07 -7.00
N ILE A 154 -3.00 -0.14 -6.47
CA ILE A 154 -2.66 -0.43 -5.07
C ILE A 154 -1.47 -1.39 -5.05
N LYS A 155 -0.36 -0.99 -4.43
CA LYS A 155 0.73 -1.89 -4.05
C LYS A 155 0.54 -2.28 -2.60
N ILE A 156 0.63 -3.57 -2.31
CA ILE A 156 0.55 -4.13 -0.96
C ILE A 156 1.79 -4.97 -0.71
N ASP A 157 2.45 -4.71 0.42
CA ASP A 157 3.58 -5.45 0.94
C ASP A 157 3.54 -5.24 2.46
N ALA A 158 2.68 -6.01 3.08
CA ALA A 158 2.34 -5.88 4.50
C ALA A 158 2.79 -7.10 5.31
N GLN A 159 3.83 -7.77 4.79
CA GLN A 159 4.56 -8.82 5.47
C GLN A 159 3.62 -9.89 6.05
N GLY A 160 2.90 -10.55 5.12
CA GLY A 160 1.99 -11.64 5.41
C GLY A 160 0.52 -11.25 5.64
N ASN A 161 0.16 -9.96 5.63
CA ASN A 161 -1.22 -9.51 5.84
C ASN A 161 -1.97 -9.09 4.57
N ASP A 162 -1.38 -9.25 3.41
CA ASP A 162 -1.83 -8.70 2.14
C ASP A 162 -3.23 -9.14 1.76
N LEU A 163 -3.51 -10.45 1.83
CA LEU A 163 -4.84 -11.00 1.53
C LEU A 163 -5.92 -10.48 2.49
N ASN A 164 -5.59 -10.23 3.77
CA ASN A 164 -6.53 -9.65 4.71
C ASN A 164 -6.81 -8.17 4.42
N ILE A 165 -5.82 -7.43 3.95
CA ILE A 165 -6.00 -6.05 3.49
C ILE A 165 -6.93 -6.01 2.29
N ILE A 166 -6.72 -6.89 1.32
CA ILE A 166 -7.58 -7.05 0.14
C ILE A 166 -9.02 -7.38 0.58
N LYS A 167 -9.21 -8.37 1.46
CA LYS A 167 -10.53 -8.73 2.01
C LYS A 167 -11.20 -7.58 2.78
N GLY A 168 -10.39 -6.74 3.44
CA GLY A 168 -10.85 -5.57 4.19
C GLY A 168 -11.36 -4.40 3.33
N ALA A 169 -11.19 -4.44 2.02
CA ALA A 169 -11.69 -3.40 1.13
C ALA A 169 -13.17 -3.56 0.75
N GLY A 170 -13.76 -4.73 0.98
CA GLY A 170 -15.13 -5.03 0.57
C GLY A 170 -15.31 -4.93 -0.95
N ASN A 171 -16.46 -4.44 -1.39
CA ASN A 171 -16.78 -4.34 -2.82
C ASN A 171 -16.02 -3.24 -3.57
N TYR A 172 -15.36 -2.33 -2.84
CA TYR A 172 -14.66 -1.22 -3.48
C TYR A 172 -13.57 -1.68 -4.45
N LEU A 173 -12.92 -2.83 -4.22
CA LEU A 173 -11.92 -3.33 -5.15
C LEU A 173 -12.50 -3.58 -6.53
N SER A 174 -13.58 -4.37 -6.59
CA SER A 174 -14.23 -4.71 -7.87
C SER A 174 -14.87 -3.51 -8.58
N GLU A 175 -15.29 -2.50 -7.81
CA GLU A 175 -15.99 -1.35 -8.36
C GLU A 175 -15.07 -0.15 -8.69
N LYS A 176 -13.96 0.01 -7.97
CA LYS A 176 -13.19 1.26 -7.93
C LYS A 176 -11.69 1.12 -8.13
N VAL A 177 -11.13 -0.08 -8.18
CA VAL A 177 -9.67 -0.28 -8.27
C VAL A 177 -9.31 -0.95 -9.59
N VAL A 178 -8.30 -0.40 -10.30
CA VAL A 178 -7.89 -0.90 -11.61
C VAL A 178 -6.85 -2.00 -11.49
N PHE A 179 -5.73 -1.74 -10.78
CA PHE A 179 -4.64 -2.70 -10.60
C PHE A 179 -4.31 -2.91 -9.12
N ILE A 180 -3.89 -4.13 -8.78
CA ILE A 180 -3.37 -4.49 -7.46
C ILE A 180 -2.12 -5.35 -7.66
N THR A 181 -1.02 -5.01 -6.98
CA THR A 181 0.11 -5.92 -6.73
C THR A 181 0.16 -6.23 -5.25
N ALA A 182 0.36 -7.49 -4.90
CA ALA A 182 0.47 -7.93 -3.52
C ALA A 182 1.57 -8.98 -3.40
N GLU A 183 2.24 -9.05 -2.26
CA GLU A 183 3.30 -10.00 -1.97
C GLU A 183 2.74 -11.16 -1.13
N PRO A 184 2.43 -12.33 -1.72
CA PRO A 184 2.00 -13.49 -0.94
C PRO A 184 3.17 -14.04 -0.13
N GLU A 185 2.94 -14.24 1.16
CA GLU A 185 3.97 -14.64 2.12
C GLU A 185 3.42 -15.70 3.08
N GLU A 186 4.00 -16.91 3.09
CA GLU A 186 3.47 -18.02 3.88
C GLU A 186 4.36 -18.45 5.04
N ASN A 187 5.69 -18.27 4.93
CA ASN A 187 6.64 -19.00 5.78
C ASN A 187 7.40 -18.12 6.77
N HIS A 188 7.39 -16.83 6.61
CA HIS A 188 8.17 -15.91 7.44
C HIS A 188 7.47 -15.53 8.75
N TYR A 189 6.15 -15.74 8.83
CA TYR A 189 5.32 -15.35 9.97
C TYR A 189 4.42 -16.48 10.45
N LYS A 190 4.11 -16.52 11.75
CA LYS A 190 3.24 -17.55 12.34
C LYS A 190 1.77 -17.29 12.02
N ASN A 191 1.04 -18.38 11.74
CA ASN A 191 -0.43 -18.36 11.53
C ASN A 191 -0.89 -17.44 10.38
N VAL A 192 -0.06 -17.29 9.37
CA VAL A 192 -0.40 -16.52 8.16
C VAL A 192 -1.17 -17.41 7.19
N THR A 193 -2.22 -16.84 6.59
CA THR A 193 -2.98 -17.40 5.47
C THR A 193 -2.90 -16.40 4.31
N ASN A 194 -1.77 -16.39 3.61
CA ASN A 194 -1.45 -15.42 2.56
C ASN A 194 -0.72 -16.10 1.40
N SER A 195 -1.15 -17.32 1.07
CA SER A 195 -0.57 -18.05 -0.06
C SER A 195 -0.94 -17.42 -1.39
N GLU A 196 -0.06 -17.58 -2.37
CA GLU A 196 -0.34 -17.13 -3.73
C GLU A 196 -1.60 -17.79 -4.31
N ASN A 197 -1.82 -19.07 -4.03
CA ASN A 197 -3.01 -19.80 -4.48
C ASN A 197 -4.30 -19.24 -3.89
N GLU A 198 -4.33 -18.96 -2.57
CA GLU A 198 -5.51 -18.36 -1.91
C GLU A 198 -5.77 -16.95 -2.42
N MET A 199 -4.70 -16.19 -2.68
CA MET A 199 -4.79 -14.85 -3.25
C MET A 199 -5.34 -14.91 -4.68
N ASP A 200 -4.80 -15.78 -5.55
CA ASP A 200 -5.26 -15.97 -6.93
C ASP A 200 -6.74 -16.35 -6.98
N GLU A 201 -7.17 -17.29 -6.12
CA GLU A 201 -8.56 -17.71 -6.03
C GLU A 201 -9.48 -16.57 -5.57
N TYR A 202 -9.10 -15.86 -4.51
CA TYR A 202 -9.88 -14.73 -4.02
C TYR A 202 -10.00 -13.62 -5.05
N MET A 203 -8.88 -13.21 -5.66
CA MET A 203 -8.84 -12.15 -6.67
C MET A 203 -9.70 -12.50 -7.88
N LYS A 204 -9.64 -13.74 -8.36
CA LYS A 204 -10.52 -14.24 -9.43
C LYS A 204 -12.00 -14.14 -9.06
N ASN A 205 -12.35 -14.51 -7.83
CA ASN A 205 -13.74 -14.48 -7.36
C ASN A 205 -14.32 -13.06 -7.28
N ILE A 206 -13.48 -12.04 -7.06
CA ILE A 206 -13.90 -10.64 -7.04
C ILE A 206 -13.72 -9.91 -8.39
N GLY A 207 -13.44 -10.65 -9.48
CA GLY A 207 -13.37 -10.11 -10.83
C GLY A 207 -12.02 -9.55 -11.25
N PHE A 208 -10.94 -10.01 -10.64
CA PHE A 208 -9.58 -9.70 -11.09
C PHE A 208 -8.95 -10.89 -11.80
N ILE A 209 -8.10 -10.61 -12.76
CA ILE A 209 -7.25 -11.61 -13.42
C ILE A 209 -5.78 -11.28 -13.20
N LYS A 210 -4.99 -12.31 -12.96
CA LYS A 210 -3.54 -12.18 -12.83
C LYS A 210 -2.91 -11.81 -14.17
N ILE A 211 -2.10 -10.76 -14.16
CA ILE A 211 -1.38 -10.31 -15.35
C ILE A 211 -0.21 -11.26 -15.62
N ASN A 212 -0.02 -11.57 -16.87
CA ASN A 212 1.14 -12.30 -17.36
C ASN A 212 1.62 -11.69 -18.67
N LYS A 213 2.76 -12.18 -19.19
CA LYS A 213 3.37 -11.72 -20.45
C LYS A 213 2.45 -11.82 -21.67
N ASN A 214 1.45 -12.71 -21.64
CA ASN A 214 0.48 -12.85 -22.74
C ASN A 214 -0.55 -11.73 -22.76
N ILE A 215 -0.88 -11.19 -21.57
CA ILE A 215 -1.82 -10.07 -21.43
C ILE A 215 -1.09 -8.74 -21.56
N PHE A 216 0.11 -8.64 -20.93
CA PHE A 216 0.96 -7.46 -20.97
C PHE A 216 2.41 -7.87 -21.24
N PRO A 217 2.89 -7.79 -22.50
CA PRO A 217 4.21 -8.31 -22.90
C PRO A 217 5.41 -7.72 -22.13
N ASN A 218 5.25 -6.51 -21.59
CA ASN A 218 6.30 -5.81 -20.82
C ASN A 218 6.10 -5.92 -19.30
N CYS A 219 5.36 -6.94 -18.83
CA CYS A 219 5.18 -7.16 -17.39
C CYS A 219 6.40 -7.90 -16.80
N TYR A 220 7.08 -7.25 -15.86
CA TYR A 220 8.26 -7.76 -15.15
C TYR A 220 8.10 -7.74 -13.63
N SER A 221 6.89 -7.74 -13.11
CA SER A 221 6.68 -7.79 -11.66
C SER A 221 7.12 -9.14 -11.11
N ILE A 222 7.90 -9.14 -10.03
CA ILE A 222 8.24 -10.33 -9.25
C ILE A 222 6.97 -10.78 -8.52
N ASP A 223 6.24 -9.83 -7.93
CA ASP A 223 5.02 -10.08 -7.20
C ASP A 223 3.81 -10.19 -8.12
N PRO A 224 2.82 -11.03 -7.81
CA PRO A 224 1.62 -11.16 -8.59
C PRO A 224 0.87 -9.85 -8.70
N THR A 225 0.61 -9.45 -9.94
CA THR A 225 -0.16 -8.25 -10.27
C THR A 225 -1.46 -8.67 -10.93
N TYR A 226 -2.54 -8.05 -10.49
CA TYR A 226 -3.90 -8.35 -10.92
C TYR A 226 -4.54 -7.11 -11.55
N ILE A 227 -5.32 -7.33 -12.61
CA ILE A 227 -6.14 -6.29 -13.24
C ILE A 227 -7.63 -6.62 -13.08
N ASN A 228 -8.40 -5.61 -12.75
CA ASN A 228 -9.84 -5.69 -12.69
C ASN A 228 -10.44 -5.81 -14.09
N VAL A 229 -11.18 -6.88 -14.36
CA VAL A 229 -11.77 -7.16 -15.69
C VAL A 229 -12.76 -6.09 -16.15
N ASN A 230 -13.42 -5.40 -15.21
CA ASN A 230 -14.37 -4.33 -15.51
C ASN A 230 -13.71 -3.12 -16.19
N PHE A 231 -12.40 -2.96 -16.05
CA PHE A 231 -11.65 -1.84 -16.64
C PHE A 231 -10.96 -2.19 -17.96
N LEU A 232 -10.89 -3.46 -18.36
CA LEU A 232 -10.21 -3.91 -19.60
C LEU A 232 -10.70 -3.24 -20.88
N GLN A 233 -11.95 -2.80 -20.90
CA GLN A 233 -12.54 -2.12 -22.05
C GLN A 233 -12.12 -0.63 -22.19
N TYR A 234 -11.43 -0.07 -21.20
CA TYR A 234 -11.09 1.36 -21.20
C TYR A 234 -9.65 1.58 -21.67
N PRO A 235 -9.43 2.37 -22.74
CA PRO A 235 -8.08 2.60 -23.29
C PRO A 235 -7.07 3.22 -22.30
N PHE A 236 -7.56 3.96 -21.29
CA PHE A 236 -6.69 4.63 -20.32
C PHE A 236 -5.84 3.65 -19.49
N ILE A 237 -6.27 2.39 -19.34
CA ILE A 237 -5.54 1.39 -18.55
C ILE A 237 -4.11 1.19 -19.05
N TYR A 238 -3.88 1.32 -20.36
CA TYR A 238 -2.55 1.17 -20.95
C TYR A 238 -1.59 2.32 -20.62
N ASN A 239 -2.11 3.43 -20.08
CA ASN A 239 -1.32 4.57 -19.63
C ASN A 239 -1.01 4.53 -18.14
N ILE A 240 -1.61 3.61 -17.37
CA ILE A 240 -1.33 3.45 -15.94
C ILE A 240 0.00 2.75 -15.78
N LYS A 241 0.96 3.44 -15.15
CA LYS A 241 2.27 2.87 -14.82
C LYS A 241 2.16 2.09 -13.52
N TYR A 242 1.98 0.78 -13.63
CA TYR A 242 1.83 -0.13 -12.49
C TYR A 242 3.04 -1.05 -12.30
N PHE A 243 3.97 -1.03 -13.25
CA PHE A 243 5.20 -1.80 -13.12
C PHE A 243 6.20 -1.12 -12.22
N GLN A 244 6.87 -1.92 -11.43
CA GLN A 244 8.19 -1.58 -10.95
C GLN A 244 9.18 -1.79 -12.08
N MET A 245 9.94 -0.79 -12.35
CA MET A 245 11.21 -0.98 -12.99
C MET A 245 12.22 -1.20 -11.87
N THR A 246 12.79 -2.36 -11.83
CA THR A 246 13.96 -2.68 -11.01
C THR A 246 15.10 -1.70 -11.28
#